data_414c3d3293b049c72f3d19d23f44de36
#
_entry.id   414c3d3293b049c72f3d19d23f44de36
#
_cell.length_a   1.000
_cell.length_b   1.000
_cell.length_c   1.000
_cell.angle_alpha   90.00
_cell.angle_beta   90.00
_cell.angle_gamma   90.00
#
_symmetry.space_group_name_H-M   'P 1'
#
loop_
_entity.id
_entity.type
_entity.pdbx_description
1 polymer ?
#
loop_
_entity_poly.entity_id
_entity_poly.type
_entity_poly.pdbx_seq_one_letter_code
_entity_poly.pdbx_strand_id
1 'polypeptide(L)'
;MILSTSERKGSARERLLARLLDAFGEALPPPEMSLREIAARIETSHALLRYHFGSLSGVLAAMLNAQRSRDNEALLEAAQQGTFDDFVEVIWRTYTRPERLSRVRGFFYVAGLAAYGPEDFREFVESIGDLTVMLSSIAEREGLDTKEARDVATVTVAAIRGLLLQEVLTPGTCSEDAVALIVRMRGTGAWGAPQGTERNCPPGWSSTRPARGRDN
;
A
#
# COMPACT_ATOMS: atom_id res chain seq x y z
N MET A 1 17.90 -31.39 -19.11
CA MET A 1 17.91 -30.61 -17.86
C MET A 1 16.46 -30.41 -17.44
N ILE A 2 16.01 -31.13 -16.40
CA ILE A 2 14.60 -31.10 -15.95
C ILE A 2 14.50 -29.95 -14.97
N LEU A 3 13.77 -28.90 -15.31
CA LEU A 3 13.47 -27.78 -14.42
C LEU A 3 12.81 -28.29 -13.14
N SER A 4 13.17 -27.73 -11.98
CA SER A 4 12.59 -28.12 -10.69
C SER A 4 11.08 -27.89 -10.66
N THR A 5 10.37 -28.62 -9.82
CA THR A 5 8.91 -28.45 -9.65
C THR A 5 8.56 -27.03 -9.16
N SER A 6 9.45 -26.42 -8.39
CA SER A 6 9.32 -25.05 -7.91
C SER A 6 9.40 -24.01 -9.02
N GLU A 7 10.38 -24.14 -9.95
CA GLU A 7 10.52 -23.24 -11.12
C GLU A 7 9.33 -23.37 -12.08
N ARG A 8 8.81 -24.60 -12.27
CA ARG A 8 7.60 -24.81 -13.08
C ARG A 8 6.35 -24.20 -12.45
N LYS A 9 6.23 -24.23 -11.13
CA LYS A 9 5.12 -23.63 -10.39
C LYS A 9 5.17 -22.09 -10.46
N GLY A 10 6.35 -21.48 -10.31
CA GLY A 10 6.55 -20.04 -10.46
C GLY A 10 6.13 -19.56 -11.85
N SER A 11 6.64 -20.17 -12.91
CA SER A 11 6.28 -19.78 -14.28
C SER A 11 4.79 -19.98 -14.63
N ALA A 12 4.11 -20.96 -14.03
CA ALA A 12 2.66 -21.14 -14.21
C ALA A 12 1.84 -20.10 -13.47
N ARG A 13 2.22 -19.74 -12.25
CA ARG A 13 1.59 -18.66 -11.45
C ARG A 13 1.74 -17.31 -12.17
N GLU A 14 2.93 -17.02 -12.69
CA GLU A 14 3.20 -15.79 -13.44
C GLU A 14 2.36 -15.68 -14.71
N ARG A 15 2.25 -16.76 -15.48
CA ARG A 15 1.38 -16.77 -16.68
C ARG A 15 -0.08 -16.55 -16.34
N LEU A 16 -0.58 -17.15 -15.27
CA LEU A 16 -1.95 -16.92 -14.81
C LEU A 16 -2.16 -15.48 -14.35
N LEU A 17 -1.18 -14.91 -13.63
CA LEU A 17 -1.22 -13.51 -13.20
C LEU A 17 -1.22 -12.56 -14.40
N ALA A 18 -0.40 -12.82 -15.42
CA ALA A 18 -0.41 -12.03 -16.65
C ALA A 18 -1.80 -12.06 -17.32
N ARG A 19 -2.42 -13.24 -17.46
CA ARG A 19 -3.78 -13.38 -18.03
C ARG A 19 -4.83 -12.64 -17.19
N LEU A 20 -4.72 -12.65 -15.87
CA LEU A 20 -5.59 -11.86 -14.97
C LEU A 20 -5.43 -10.36 -15.25
N LEU A 21 -4.20 -9.87 -15.30
CA LEU A 21 -3.92 -8.46 -15.60
C LEU A 21 -4.38 -8.06 -17.01
N ASP A 22 -4.24 -8.92 -18.00
CA ASP A 22 -4.72 -8.67 -19.36
C ASP A 22 -6.26 -8.61 -19.42
N ALA A 23 -6.95 -9.51 -18.71
CA ALA A 23 -8.41 -9.60 -18.73
C ALA A 23 -9.12 -8.48 -17.97
N PHE A 24 -8.48 -7.92 -16.93
CA PHE A 24 -9.06 -6.90 -16.06
C PHE A 24 -8.38 -5.53 -16.17
N GLY A 25 -7.22 -5.45 -16.82
CA GLY A 25 -6.48 -4.20 -17.03
C GLY A 25 -6.05 -3.53 -15.73
N GLU A 26 -6.36 -2.23 -15.60
CA GLU A 26 -6.10 -1.45 -14.39
C GLU A 26 -7.10 -1.71 -13.25
N ALA A 27 -8.25 -2.31 -13.56
CA ALA A 27 -9.26 -2.65 -12.56
C ALA A 27 -8.95 -3.98 -11.86
N LEU A 28 -9.57 -4.18 -10.71
CA LEU A 28 -9.66 -5.49 -10.08
C LEU A 28 -11.00 -6.16 -10.46
N PRO A 29 -11.08 -7.50 -10.41
CA PRO A 29 -12.36 -8.18 -10.48
C PRO A 29 -13.35 -7.57 -9.47
N PRO A 30 -14.62 -7.33 -9.87
CA PRO A 30 -15.64 -6.86 -8.97
C PRO A 30 -15.80 -7.79 -7.75
N PRO A 31 -16.12 -7.27 -6.55
CA PRO A 31 -16.25 -8.08 -5.33
C PRO A 31 -17.29 -9.19 -5.42
N GLU A 32 -18.30 -9.01 -6.28
CA GLU A 32 -19.39 -9.98 -6.52
C GLU A 32 -18.92 -11.15 -7.39
N MET A 33 -17.83 -10.99 -8.15
CA MET A 33 -17.34 -12.01 -9.07
C MET A 33 -16.70 -13.17 -8.30
N SER A 34 -17.19 -14.36 -8.52
CA SER A 34 -16.63 -15.56 -7.92
C SER A 34 -15.32 -15.98 -8.58
N LEU A 35 -14.51 -16.77 -7.86
CA LEU A 35 -13.27 -17.35 -8.41
C LEU A 35 -13.53 -18.24 -9.64
N ARG A 36 -14.74 -18.82 -9.78
CA ARG A 36 -15.14 -19.62 -10.97
C ARG A 36 -15.37 -18.74 -12.17
N GLU A 37 -16.02 -17.59 -12.01
CA GLU A 37 -16.26 -16.62 -13.08
C GLU A 37 -14.95 -15.99 -13.55
N ILE A 38 -14.04 -15.68 -12.61
CA ILE A 38 -12.70 -15.21 -12.93
C ILE A 38 -11.95 -16.27 -13.74
N ALA A 39 -12.00 -17.54 -13.31
CA ALA A 39 -11.35 -18.64 -14.02
C ALA A 39 -11.90 -18.80 -15.45
N ALA A 40 -13.21 -18.73 -15.62
CA ALA A 40 -13.86 -18.78 -16.94
C ALA A 40 -13.42 -17.61 -17.82
N ARG A 41 -13.36 -16.39 -17.27
CA ARG A 41 -12.97 -15.18 -18.02
C ARG A 41 -11.54 -15.25 -18.56
N ILE A 42 -10.63 -15.87 -17.82
CA ILE A 42 -9.24 -16.05 -18.27
C ILE A 42 -8.99 -17.45 -18.85
N GLU A 43 -10.04 -18.16 -19.23
CA GLU A 43 -10.00 -19.48 -19.87
C GLU A 43 -9.13 -20.51 -19.12
N THR A 44 -9.32 -20.62 -17.80
CA THR A 44 -8.60 -21.56 -16.93
C THR A 44 -9.54 -22.30 -16.01
N SER A 45 -9.02 -23.28 -15.26
CA SER A 45 -9.83 -23.99 -14.29
C SER A 45 -9.83 -23.27 -12.92
N HIS A 46 -10.99 -23.31 -12.24
CA HIS A 46 -11.09 -22.87 -10.85
C HIS A 46 -10.08 -23.58 -9.92
N ALA A 47 -9.84 -24.89 -10.16
CA ALA A 47 -8.88 -25.66 -9.37
C ALA A 47 -7.45 -25.13 -9.55
N LEU A 48 -7.08 -24.69 -10.76
CA LEU A 48 -5.75 -24.16 -11.03
C LEU A 48 -5.56 -22.77 -10.37
N LEU A 49 -6.56 -21.90 -10.44
CA LEU A 49 -6.52 -20.62 -9.70
C LEU A 49 -6.40 -20.84 -8.20
N ARG A 50 -7.22 -21.76 -7.65
CA ARG A 50 -7.17 -22.09 -6.23
C ARG A 50 -5.82 -22.69 -5.81
N TYR A 51 -5.21 -23.49 -6.66
CA TYR A 51 -3.89 -24.08 -6.39
C TYR A 51 -2.78 -23.02 -6.31
N HIS A 52 -2.83 -21.99 -7.18
CA HIS A 52 -1.76 -20.98 -7.26
C HIS A 52 -1.98 -19.76 -6.34
N PHE A 53 -3.23 -19.41 -6.07
CA PHE A 53 -3.57 -18.18 -5.34
C PHE A 53 -4.39 -18.44 -4.06
N GLY A 54 -4.81 -19.66 -3.80
CA GLY A 54 -5.55 -20.06 -2.60
C GLY A 54 -7.01 -19.66 -2.62
N SER A 55 -7.31 -18.36 -2.72
CA SER A 55 -8.64 -17.78 -2.60
C SER A 55 -8.85 -16.65 -3.61
N LEU A 56 -10.09 -16.12 -3.66
CA LEU A 56 -10.38 -14.88 -4.38
C LEU A 56 -9.50 -13.73 -3.86
N SER A 57 -9.40 -13.60 -2.55
CA SER A 57 -8.58 -12.56 -1.92
C SER A 57 -7.10 -12.69 -2.29
N GLY A 58 -6.59 -13.93 -2.42
CA GLY A 58 -5.23 -14.19 -2.89
C GLY A 58 -5.02 -13.78 -4.35
N VAL A 59 -6.02 -13.97 -5.23
CA VAL A 59 -5.99 -13.46 -6.61
C VAL A 59 -5.92 -11.95 -6.62
N LEU A 60 -6.80 -11.28 -5.84
CA LEU A 60 -6.84 -9.82 -5.76
C LEU A 60 -5.52 -9.24 -5.21
N ALA A 61 -4.98 -9.83 -4.16
CA ALA A 61 -3.70 -9.44 -3.59
C ALA A 61 -2.55 -9.57 -4.59
N ALA A 62 -2.49 -10.68 -5.34
CA ALA A 62 -1.47 -10.90 -6.36
C ALA A 62 -1.57 -9.88 -7.51
N MET A 63 -2.78 -9.58 -7.98
CA MET A 63 -3.01 -8.55 -9.00
C MET A 63 -2.60 -7.16 -8.50
N LEU A 64 -3.00 -6.79 -7.28
CA LEU A 64 -2.61 -5.52 -6.66
C LEU A 64 -1.09 -5.39 -6.54
N ASN A 65 -0.41 -6.43 -6.06
CA ASN A 65 1.04 -6.40 -5.95
C ASN A 65 1.72 -6.19 -7.30
N ALA A 66 1.28 -6.89 -8.33
CA ALA A 66 1.86 -6.73 -9.67
C ALA A 66 1.61 -5.34 -10.26
N GLN A 67 0.40 -4.77 -10.06
CA GLN A 67 0.08 -3.41 -10.49
C GLN A 67 0.90 -2.37 -9.70
N ARG A 68 1.07 -2.56 -8.40
CA ARG A 68 1.88 -1.67 -7.55
C ARG A 68 3.36 -1.74 -7.90
N SER A 69 3.91 -2.90 -8.22
CA SER A 69 5.30 -3.00 -8.67
C SER A 69 5.55 -2.15 -9.91
N ARG A 70 4.63 -2.16 -10.88
CA ARG A 70 4.72 -1.29 -12.06
C ARG A 70 4.61 0.20 -11.71
N ASP A 71 3.71 0.55 -10.78
CA ASP A 71 3.61 1.94 -10.31
C ASP A 71 4.87 2.37 -9.56
N ASN A 72 5.42 1.50 -8.71
CA ASN A 72 6.62 1.79 -7.95
C ASN A 72 7.84 2.02 -8.87
N GLU A 73 7.95 1.31 -10.00
CA GLU A 73 8.99 1.58 -11.00
C GLU A 73 8.88 3.00 -11.57
N ALA A 74 7.67 3.43 -11.94
CA ALA A 74 7.42 4.79 -12.42
C ALA A 74 7.60 5.85 -11.32
N LEU A 75 7.15 5.56 -10.09
CA LEU A 75 7.31 6.44 -8.95
C LEU A 75 8.77 6.56 -8.50
N LEU A 76 9.59 5.52 -8.68
CA LEU A 76 10.99 5.53 -8.30
C LEU A 76 11.78 6.58 -9.09
N GLU A 77 11.49 6.75 -10.37
CA GLU A 77 12.11 7.80 -11.19
C GLU A 77 11.76 9.20 -10.65
N ALA A 78 10.47 9.44 -10.35
CA ALA A 78 10.03 10.69 -9.73
C ALA A 78 10.67 10.91 -8.35
N ALA A 79 10.83 9.85 -7.55
CA ALA A 79 11.47 9.90 -6.25
C ALA A 79 12.96 10.26 -6.31
N GLN A 80 13.66 9.87 -7.38
CA GLN A 80 15.09 10.18 -7.56
C GLN A 80 15.34 11.64 -7.92
N GLN A 81 14.45 12.29 -8.64
CA GLN A 81 14.64 13.61 -9.22
C GLN A 81 13.88 14.72 -8.48
N GLY A 82 12.77 14.39 -7.82
CA GLY A 82 11.87 15.34 -7.17
C GLY A 82 12.19 15.62 -5.70
N THR A 83 11.55 16.65 -5.19
CA THR A 83 11.47 16.96 -3.76
C THR A 83 10.43 16.06 -3.08
N PHE A 84 10.42 16.08 -1.75
CA PHE A 84 9.39 15.38 -0.95
C PHE A 84 7.98 15.84 -1.32
N ASP A 85 7.81 17.12 -1.49
CA ASP A 85 6.54 17.77 -1.82
C ASP A 85 6.06 17.38 -3.21
N ASP A 86 6.94 17.42 -4.22
CA ASP A 86 6.65 16.96 -5.58
C ASP A 86 6.21 15.50 -5.59
N PHE A 87 6.88 14.67 -4.79
CA PHE A 87 6.57 13.24 -4.75
C PHE A 87 5.21 12.95 -4.09
N VAL A 88 4.85 13.69 -3.03
CA VAL A 88 3.51 13.62 -2.43
C VAL A 88 2.43 13.97 -3.45
N GLU A 89 2.65 15.03 -4.24
CA GLU A 89 1.72 15.44 -5.29
C GLU A 89 1.61 14.38 -6.41
N VAL A 90 2.72 13.79 -6.82
CA VAL A 90 2.75 12.71 -7.82
C VAL A 90 1.97 11.50 -7.32
N ILE A 91 2.14 11.08 -6.05
CA ILE A 91 1.36 9.98 -5.46
C ILE A 91 -0.12 10.31 -5.51
N TRP A 92 -0.51 11.50 -5.04
CA TRP A 92 -1.92 11.91 -5.01
C TRP A 92 -2.55 11.88 -6.39
N ARG A 93 -1.95 12.57 -7.36
CA ARG A 93 -2.43 12.60 -8.75
C ARG A 93 -2.45 11.22 -9.40
N THR A 94 -1.52 10.35 -9.04
CA THR A 94 -1.48 8.99 -9.59
C THR A 94 -2.67 8.17 -9.13
N TYR A 95 -3.03 8.22 -7.85
CA TYR A 95 -4.05 7.34 -7.28
C TYR A 95 -5.47 7.93 -7.29
N THR A 96 -5.64 9.23 -7.53
CA THR A 96 -6.97 9.87 -7.66
C THR A 96 -7.51 9.89 -9.09
N ARG A 97 -6.76 9.40 -10.08
CA ARG A 97 -7.26 9.27 -11.45
C ARG A 97 -8.48 8.35 -11.50
N PRO A 98 -9.56 8.73 -12.23
CA PRO A 98 -10.80 7.94 -12.29
C PRO A 98 -10.59 6.47 -12.63
N GLU A 99 -9.70 6.17 -13.58
CA GLU A 99 -9.37 4.81 -14.01
C GLU A 99 -8.65 3.98 -12.93
N ARG A 100 -8.07 4.65 -11.92
CA ARG A 100 -7.36 4.00 -10.81
C ARG A 100 -8.19 3.83 -9.54
N LEU A 101 -9.33 4.48 -9.42
CA LEU A 101 -10.18 4.41 -8.23
C LEU A 101 -10.67 2.98 -7.93
N SER A 102 -10.93 2.18 -8.95
CA SER A 102 -11.28 0.76 -8.77
C SER A 102 -10.16 -0.01 -8.06
N ARG A 103 -8.90 0.26 -8.43
CA ARG A 103 -7.73 -0.36 -7.81
C ARG A 103 -7.50 0.14 -6.38
N VAL A 104 -7.74 1.42 -6.12
CA VAL A 104 -7.67 2.01 -4.77
C VAL A 104 -8.73 1.37 -3.85
N ARG A 105 -9.95 1.15 -4.33
CA ARG A 105 -10.99 0.38 -3.61
C ARG A 105 -10.51 -1.03 -3.28
N GLY A 106 -9.95 -1.73 -4.28
CA GLY A 106 -9.39 -3.07 -4.09
C GLY A 106 -8.24 -3.11 -3.09
N PHE A 107 -7.38 -2.08 -3.07
CA PHE A 107 -6.33 -1.95 -2.07
C PHE A 107 -6.91 -1.92 -0.64
N PHE A 108 -7.91 -1.08 -0.37
CA PHE A 108 -8.53 -1.01 0.96
C PHE A 108 -9.29 -2.28 1.32
N TYR A 109 -9.92 -2.94 0.36
CA TYR A 109 -10.56 -4.24 0.57
C TYR A 109 -9.55 -5.29 1.02
N VAL A 110 -8.44 -5.45 0.28
CA VAL A 110 -7.38 -6.42 0.63
C VAL A 110 -6.66 -6.02 1.92
N ALA A 111 -6.41 -4.71 2.15
CA ALA A 111 -5.82 -4.23 3.39
C ALA A 111 -6.70 -4.52 4.61
N GLY A 112 -8.02 -4.39 4.47
CA GLY A 112 -8.97 -4.78 5.50
C GLY A 112 -8.89 -6.27 5.82
N LEU A 113 -8.86 -7.14 4.81
CA LEU A 113 -8.70 -8.58 5.01
C LEU A 113 -7.34 -8.94 5.65
N ALA A 114 -6.26 -8.31 5.19
CA ALA A 114 -4.92 -8.52 5.72
C ALA A 114 -4.79 -8.09 7.20
N ALA A 115 -5.58 -7.12 7.65
CA ALA A 115 -5.63 -6.71 9.05
C ALA A 115 -6.19 -7.80 9.98
N TYR A 116 -7.01 -8.72 9.47
CA TYR A 116 -7.53 -9.87 10.22
C TYR A 116 -6.66 -11.12 10.11
N GLY A 117 -6.00 -11.34 8.96
CA GLY A 117 -5.18 -12.53 8.70
C GLY A 117 -3.93 -12.17 7.88
N PRO A 118 -2.91 -11.52 8.46
CA PRO A 118 -1.75 -11.03 7.72
C PRO A 118 -0.93 -12.14 7.06
N GLU A 119 -0.98 -13.35 7.59
CA GLU A 119 -0.24 -14.51 7.08
C GLU A 119 -0.62 -14.88 5.64
N ASP A 120 -1.91 -14.77 5.31
CA ASP A 120 -2.45 -15.07 3.99
C ASP A 120 -2.09 -14.00 2.94
N PHE A 121 -1.64 -12.82 3.39
CA PHE A 121 -1.36 -11.65 2.57
C PHE A 121 0.09 -11.15 2.71
N ARG A 122 1.02 -12.03 3.06
CA ARG A 122 2.41 -11.65 3.38
C ARG A 122 3.05 -10.76 2.32
N GLU A 123 3.05 -11.17 1.04
CA GLU A 123 3.61 -10.37 -0.06
C GLU A 123 2.97 -8.98 -0.15
N PHE A 124 1.65 -8.89 0.08
CA PHE A 124 0.94 -7.62 0.07
C PHE A 124 1.33 -6.74 1.26
N VAL A 125 1.42 -7.31 2.46
CA VAL A 125 1.80 -6.58 3.68
C VAL A 125 3.24 -6.09 3.60
N GLU A 126 4.17 -6.89 3.08
CA GLU A 126 5.57 -6.50 2.86
C GLU A 126 5.65 -5.32 1.89
N SER A 127 4.92 -5.36 0.78
CA SER A 127 4.94 -4.29 -0.23
C SER A 127 4.25 -2.99 0.21
N ILE A 128 3.46 -3.02 1.28
CA ILE A 128 2.71 -1.83 1.76
C ILE A 128 3.66 -0.70 2.22
N GLY A 129 4.89 -1.07 2.63
CA GLY A 129 5.91 -0.14 3.10
C GLY A 129 6.67 0.62 2.03
N ASP A 130 6.59 0.23 0.76
CA ASP A 130 7.43 0.78 -0.32
C ASP A 130 7.38 2.30 -0.45
N LEU A 131 6.18 2.90 -0.41
CA LEU A 131 6.03 4.36 -0.46
C LEU A 131 6.67 5.06 0.75
N THR A 132 6.61 4.44 1.92
CA THR A 132 7.25 4.98 3.13
C THR A 132 8.77 4.97 2.97
N VAL A 133 9.32 3.90 2.39
CA VAL A 133 10.77 3.81 2.11
C VAL A 133 11.19 4.88 1.11
N MET A 134 10.45 5.06 0.02
CA MET A 134 10.75 6.08 -0.98
C MET A 134 10.72 7.49 -0.38
N LEU A 135 9.67 7.84 0.34
CA LEU A 135 9.53 9.15 1.01
C LEU A 135 10.61 9.37 2.08
N SER A 136 10.94 8.34 2.87
CA SER A 136 12.02 8.43 3.85
C SER A 136 13.36 8.75 3.18
N SER A 137 13.68 8.06 2.07
CA SER A 137 14.92 8.33 1.31
C SER A 137 14.97 9.75 0.74
N ILE A 138 13.82 10.30 0.31
CA ILE A 138 13.77 11.70 -0.16
C ILE A 138 13.99 12.64 1.02
N ALA A 139 13.33 12.41 2.15
CA ALA A 139 13.47 13.24 3.34
C ALA A 139 14.90 13.25 3.91
N GLU A 140 15.60 12.10 3.86
CA GLU A 140 17.04 12.02 4.22
C GLU A 140 17.92 12.84 3.26
N ARG A 141 17.66 12.81 1.95
CA ARG A 141 18.37 13.65 0.98
C ARG A 141 18.14 15.14 1.22
N GLU A 142 16.99 15.51 1.77
CA GLU A 142 16.66 16.90 2.14
C GLU A 142 17.19 17.31 3.52
N GLY A 143 17.93 16.41 4.21
CA GLY A 143 18.68 16.73 5.41
C GLY A 143 18.05 16.31 6.73
N LEU A 144 16.96 15.54 6.72
CA LEU A 144 16.42 14.96 7.94
C LEU A 144 17.27 13.77 8.40
N ASP A 145 17.36 13.55 9.71
CA ASP A 145 17.97 12.31 10.20
C ASP A 145 17.08 11.09 9.89
N THR A 146 17.68 9.90 9.85
CA THR A 146 17.01 8.65 9.45
C THR A 146 15.73 8.35 10.26
N LYS A 147 15.71 8.68 11.54
CA LYS A 147 14.54 8.45 12.38
C LYS A 147 13.42 9.44 12.04
N GLU A 148 13.76 10.71 11.96
CA GLU A 148 12.82 11.79 11.64
C GLU A 148 12.27 11.60 10.23
N ALA A 149 13.12 11.29 9.24
CA ALA A 149 12.73 10.97 7.87
C ALA A 149 11.71 9.84 7.81
N ARG A 150 11.93 8.76 8.57
CA ARG A 150 11.00 7.63 8.65
C ARG A 150 9.68 8.03 9.31
N ASP A 151 9.71 8.77 10.41
CA ASP A 151 8.52 9.20 11.13
C ASP A 151 7.66 10.12 10.24
N VAL A 152 8.26 11.10 9.58
CA VAL A 152 7.59 12.00 8.62
C VAL A 152 7.00 11.22 7.45
N ALA A 153 7.77 10.32 6.83
CA ALA A 153 7.29 9.49 5.74
C ALA A 153 6.09 8.61 6.15
N THR A 154 6.17 7.99 7.34
CA THR A 154 5.10 7.14 7.88
C THR A 154 3.80 7.92 8.05
N VAL A 155 3.85 9.10 8.67
CA VAL A 155 2.67 9.92 8.87
C VAL A 155 2.12 10.44 7.56
N THR A 156 2.97 10.88 6.65
CA THR A 156 2.57 11.35 5.32
C THR A 156 1.85 10.27 4.53
N VAL A 157 2.40 9.05 4.46
CA VAL A 157 1.75 7.92 3.77
C VAL A 157 0.43 7.54 4.42
N ALA A 158 0.36 7.56 5.77
CA ALA A 158 -0.88 7.30 6.49
C ALA A 158 -1.96 8.36 6.18
N ALA A 159 -1.58 9.64 6.14
CA ALA A 159 -2.48 10.74 5.80
C ALA A 159 -2.99 10.64 4.36
N ILE A 160 -2.10 10.38 3.38
CA ILE A 160 -2.48 10.17 1.97
C ILE A 160 -3.47 9.00 1.85
N ARG A 161 -3.20 7.87 2.51
CA ARG A 161 -4.12 6.72 2.50
C ARG A 161 -5.46 7.06 3.12
N GLY A 162 -5.49 7.84 4.20
CA GLY A 162 -6.72 8.33 4.81
C GLY A 162 -7.55 9.18 3.83
N LEU A 163 -6.92 10.14 3.15
CA LEU A 163 -7.58 10.96 2.13
C LEU A 163 -8.06 10.13 0.93
N LEU A 164 -7.27 9.16 0.45
CA LEU A 164 -7.67 8.25 -0.62
C LEU A 164 -8.87 7.38 -0.22
N LEU A 165 -8.93 6.90 1.02
CA LEU A 165 -10.08 6.18 1.53
C LEU A 165 -11.32 7.08 1.55
N GLN A 166 -11.18 8.32 2.01
CA GLN A 166 -12.26 9.29 2.01
C GLN A 166 -12.74 9.60 0.58
N GLU A 167 -11.82 9.79 -0.37
CA GLU A 167 -12.17 10.01 -1.77
C GLU A 167 -12.93 8.82 -2.39
N VAL A 168 -12.60 7.59 -1.99
CA VAL A 168 -13.32 6.38 -2.40
C VAL A 168 -14.73 6.31 -1.81
N LEU A 169 -14.90 6.72 -0.54
CA LEU A 169 -16.18 6.65 0.18
C LEU A 169 -17.11 7.82 -0.16
N THR A 170 -16.54 9.00 -0.31
CA THR A 170 -17.26 10.27 -0.56
C THR A 170 -16.51 11.07 -1.64
N PRO A 171 -16.66 10.70 -2.93
CA PRO A 171 -15.94 11.32 -4.03
C PRO A 171 -16.13 12.85 -4.10
N GLY A 172 -15.04 13.57 -4.35
CA GLY A 172 -15.04 15.03 -4.49
C GLY A 172 -15.05 15.79 -3.15
N THR A 173 -14.89 15.10 -2.02
CA THR A 173 -14.79 15.77 -0.69
C THR A 173 -13.36 16.11 -0.29
N CYS A 174 -12.36 15.48 -0.89
CA CYS A 174 -10.96 15.78 -0.64
C CYS A 174 -10.49 16.90 -1.58
N SER A 175 -10.15 18.05 -1.00
CA SER A 175 -9.59 19.18 -1.77
C SER A 175 -8.09 18.98 -2.00
N GLU A 176 -7.56 19.58 -3.06
CA GLU A 176 -6.11 19.69 -3.28
C GLU A 176 -5.41 20.40 -2.10
N ASP A 177 -6.11 21.32 -1.44
CA ASP A 177 -5.64 22.00 -0.24
C ASP A 177 -5.36 21.06 0.93
N ALA A 178 -6.11 19.95 1.07
CA ALA A 178 -5.87 18.93 2.11
C ALA A 178 -4.51 18.24 1.90
N VAL A 179 -4.14 17.96 0.66
CA VAL A 179 -2.83 17.38 0.32
C VAL A 179 -1.73 18.41 0.54
N ALA A 180 -1.93 19.66 0.09
CA ALA A 180 -1.00 20.76 0.34
C ALA A 180 -0.80 21.03 1.85
N LEU A 181 -1.83 20.75 2.69
CA LEU A 181 -1.70 20.86 4.14
C LEU A 181 -0.74 19.79 4.71
N ILE A 182 -0.81 18.54 4.22
CA ILE A 182 0.13 17.48 4.64
C ILE A 182 1.58 17.94 4.40
N VAL A 183 1.84 18.50 3.24
CA VAL A 183 3.15 19.04 2.86
C VAL A 183 3.58 20.19 3.79
N ARG A 184 2.70 21.17 3.99
CA ARG A 184 2.98 22.34 4.87
C ARG A 184 3.25 21.95 6.33
N MET A 185 2.55 20.95 6.86
CA MET A 185 2.75 20.48 8.24
C MET A 185 4.17 19.96 8.47
N ARG A 186 4.84 19.44 7.46
CA ARG A 186 6.26 19.08 7.52
C ARG A 186 7.15 20.31 7.71
N GLY A 187 6.91 21.39 6.93
CA GLY A 187 7.76 22.59 6.91
C GLY A 187 7.66 23.47 8.17
N THR A 188 6.60 23.34 8.95
CA THR A 188 6.36 24.20 10.14
C THR A 188 7.02 23.69 11.41
N GLY A 189 7.81 22.59 11.36
CA GLY A 189 8.35 21.97 12.57
C GLY A 189 7.25 21.35 13.47
N ALA A 190 6.01 21.29 13.01
CA ALA A 190 4.91 20.67 13.76
C ALA A 190 5.17 19.18 14.07
N TRP A 191 6.12 18.59 13.37
CA TRP A 191 6.63 17.23 13.59
C TRP A 191 7.98 17.21 14.34
N GLY A 192 8.62 18.40 14.53
CA GLY A 192 9.85 18.56 15.31
C GLY A 192 9.57 18.30 16.78
N ALA A 193 10.56 17.73 17.48
CA ALA A 193 10.46 17.40 18.90
C ALA A 193 9.91 18.59 19.69
N PRO A 194 8.98 18.36 20.64
CA PRO A 194 8.48 19.41 21.49
C PRO A 194 9.68 20.01 22.24
N GLN A 195 9.99 21.28 21.96
CA GLN A 195 10.93 22.03 22.75
C GLN A 195 10.36 22.10 24.16
N GLY A 196 10.91 21.29 25.06
CA GLY A 196 10.94 21.47 26.50
C GLY A 196 9.66 21.96 27.21
N THR A 197 8.48 21.44 26.89
CA THR A 197 7.32 21.59 27.76
C THR A 197 6.98 20.21 28.35
N GLU A 198 7.08 20.09 29.65
CA GLU A 198 6.62 18.93 30.40
C GLU A 198 5.23 18.54 29.92
N ARG A 199 5.09 17.27 29.48
CA ARG A 199 3.82 16.72 29.03
C ARG A 199 2.85 16.75 30.24
N ASN A 200 1.93 17.68 30.21
CA ASN A 200 0.78 17.68 31.09
C ASN A 200 -0.19 16.56 30.58
N CYS A 201 0.15 15.31 30.87
CA CYS A 201 -0.77 14.20 30.61
C CYS A 201 -1.95 14.32 31.56
N PRO A 202 -3.20 14.15 31.06
CA PRO A 202 -4.36 14.09 31.94
C PRO A 202 -4.17 12.99 33.00
N PRO A 203 -4.58 13.21 34.25
CA PRO A 203 -4.46 12.20 35.31
C PRO A 203 -5.25 10.95 34.89
N GLY A 204 -4.55 9.81 34.78
CA GLY A 204 -5.13 8.50 34.39
C GLY A 204 -4.45 7.79 33.21
N TRP A 205 -3.54 8.42 32.44
CA TRP A 205 -2.75 7.75 31.44
C TRP A 205 -1.39 7.33 32.00
N SER A 206 -1.30 6.07 32.48
CA SER A 206 -0.02 5.49 32.86
C SER A 206 0.67 4.91 31.60
N SER A 207 1.93 5.29 31.40
CA SER A 207 2.79 4.81 30.30
C SER A 207 3.38 3.40 30.55
N THR A 208 2.74 2.57 31.35
CA THR A 208 3.21 1.21 31.62
C THR A 208 2.84 0.27 30.46
N ARG A 209 3.81 0.02 29.57
CA ARG A 209 3.78 -1.19 28.73
C ARG A 209 3.71 -2.41 29.64
N PRO A 210 2.82 -3.38 29.40
CA PRO A 210 2.89 -4.65 30.11
C PRO A 210 4.23 -5.33 29.76
N ALA A 211 4.98 -5.70 30.78
CA ALA A 211 6.19 -6.51 30.64
C ALA A 211 5.81 -7.82 29.93
N ARG A 212 6.50 -8.18 28.86
CA ARG A 212 6.39 -9.52 28.26
C ARG A 212 6.88 -10.50 29.30
N GLY A 213 5.98 -11.32 29.81
CA GLY A 213 6.31 -12.45 30.67
C GLY A 213 7.31 -13.35 29.93
N ARG A 214 8.43 -13.61 30.56
CA ARG A 214 9.30 -14.75 30.22
C ARG A 214 8.65 -15.96 30.88
N ASP A 215 7.99 -16.76 30.09
CA ASP A 215 7.64 -18.10 30.55
C ASP A 215 8.83 -19.03 30.33
N ASN A 216 9.08 -19.76 31.38
CA ASN A 216 10.14 -20.74 31.62
C ASN A 216 9.75 -22.06 30.95
#